data_92e202109a3636962c2a8cd7d0b92c9f
#
_entry.id   92e202109a3636962c2a8cd7d0b92c9f
#
_cell.length_a   1.000
_cell.length_b   1.000
_cell.length_c   1.000
_cell.angle_alpha   90.00
_cell.angle_beta   90.00
_cell.angle_gamma   90.00
#
_symmetry.space_group_name_H-M   'P 1'
#
loop_
_entity.id
_entity.type
_entity.pdbx_description
1 polymer ?
#
loop_
_entity_poly.entity_id
_entity_poly.type
_entity_poly.pdbx_seq_one_letter_code
_entity_poly.pdbx_strand_id
1 'polypeptide(L)'
;MSEQRDHYVYVICRIENGVKTGPVKVGMASDPDQRIQGLQTACPFKIGRVFYFACPTKEIARELERSFHQVQKEHRLHGEWFNLDPMTAVYLMCLAYRAMVEA
;
A
#
# COMPACT_ATOMS: atom_id res chain seq x y z
N MET A 1 -28.00 -12.27 -2.77
CA MET A 1 -27.42 -10.97 -2.80
C MET A 1 -25.93 -11.04 -2.69
N SER A 2 -25.25 -10.54 -3.65
CA SER A 2 -23.82 -10.58 -3.59
C SER A 2 -23.34 -9.33 -2.89
N GLU A 3 -22.41 -9.52 -2.00
CA GLU A 3 -21.75 -8.43 -1.39
C GLU A 3 -20.54 -8.09 -2.17
N GLN A 4 -20.53 -6.91 -2.70
CA GLN A 4 -19.38 -6.48 -3.39
C GLN A 4 -18.40 -5.95 -2.38
N ARG A 5 -17.31 -6.65 -2.22
CA ARG A 5 -16.26 -6.19 -1.33
C ARG A 5 -15.30 -5.35 -2.10
N ASP A 6 -14.97 -4.20 -1.53
CA ASP A 6 -13.90 -3.40 -2.07
C ASP A 6 -12.60 -4.17 -1.91
N HIS A 7 -11.70 -3.91 -2.81
CA HIS A 7 -10.32 -4.33 -2.67
C HIS A 7 -9.49 -3.10 -2.38
N TYR A 8 -8.43 -3.28 -1.61
CA TYR A 8 -7.65 -2.15 -1.14
C TYR A 8 -6.22 -2.29 -1.59
N VAL A 9 -5.63 -1.15 -1.95
CA VAL A 9 -4.19 -1.05 -2.02
C VAL A 9 -3.78 -0.38 -0.73
N TYR A 10 -2.96 -1.06 0.04
CA TYR A 10 -2.55 -0.54 1.35
C TYR A 10 -1.14 0.02 1.26
N VAL A 11 -0.92 1.06 2.07
CA VAL A 11 0.40 1.61 2.31
C VAL A 11 0.62 1.49 3.81
N ILE A 12 1.63 0.71 4.18
CA ILE A 12 2.00 0.56 5.59
C ILE A 12 3.46 0.93 5.74
N CYS A 13 3.87 1.20 6.97
CA CYS A 13 5.22 1.65 7.22
C CYS A 13 5.71 1.12 8.54
N ARG A 14 7.00 1.31 8.77
CA ARG A 14 7.60 1.07 10.07
C ARG A 14 7.18 2.19 11.03
N ILE A 15 6.97 1.79 12.28
CA ILE A 15 6.68 2.76 13.34
C ILE A 15 7.82 2.69 14.34
N GLU A 16 8.48 3.82 14.55
CA GLU A 16 9.62 3.90 15.44
C GLU A 16 9.36 4.99 16.45
N ASN A 17 9.33 4.60 17.74
CA ASN A 17 9.05 5.55 18.83
C ASN A 17 7.74 6.29 18.61
N GLY A 18 6.72 5.57 18.12
CA GLY A 18 5.40 6.15 17.90
C GLY A 18 5.29 6.99 16.65
N VAL A 19 6.35 7.10 15.85
CA VAL A 19 6.38 7.92 14.64
C VAL A 19 6.42 7.03 13.42
N LYS A 20 5.56 7.34 12.44
CA LYS A 20 5.56 6.64 11.17
C LYS A 20 6.77 7.07 10.36
N THR A 21 7.53 6.08 9.90
CA THR A 21 8.75 6.36 9.16
C THR A 21 8.90 5.33 8.04
N GLY A 22 9.72 5.63 7.04
CA GLY A 22 10.03 4.67 5.99
C GLY A 22 10.89 3.55 6.52
N PRO A 23 10.99 2.46 5.76
CA PRO A 23 10.40 2.24 4.44
C PRO A 23 8.90 1.96 4.50
N VAL A 24 8.28 1.96 3.33
CA VAL A 24 6.86 1.65 3.21
C VAL A 24 6.68 0.37 2.41
N LYS A 25 5.59 -0.35 2.71
CA LYS A 25 5.19 -1.51 1.95
C LYS A 25 3.88 -1.21 1.25
N VAL A 26 3.81 -1.51 -0.04
CA VAL A 26 2.64 -1.28 -0.86
C VAL A 26 2.15 -2.60 -1.42
N GLY A 27 0.94 -2.97 -1.07
CA GLY A 27 0.35 -4.23 -1.52
C GLY A 27 -1.15 -4.11 -1.61
N MET A 28 -1.82 -5.22 -1.93
CA MET A 28 -3.27 -5.22 -2.03
C MET A 28 -3.86 -6.32 -1.17
N ALA A 29 -5.07 -6.08 -0.67
CA ALA A 29 -5.78 -7.04 0.16
C ALA A 29 -7.26 -6.68 0.19
N SER A 30 -8.11 -7.69 0.41
CA SER A 30 -9.53 -7.45 0.63
C SER A 30 -9.79 -7.05 2.08
N ASP A 31 -8.92 -7.47 2.99
CA ASP A 31 -9.01 -7.11 4.40
C ASP A 31 -7.62 -6.65 4.85
N PRO A 32 -7.30 -5.37 4.65
CA PRO A 32 -5.95 -4.89 4.94
C PRO A 32 -5.61 -4.92 6.43
N ASP A 33 -6.58 -4.76 7.34
CA ASP A 33 -6.27 -4.85 8.77
C ASP A 33 -5.79 -6.24 9.14
N GLN A 34 -6.47 -7.26 8.63
CA GLN A 34 -6.06 -8.64 8.87
C GLN A 34 -4.70 -8.91 8.25
N ARG A 35 -4.46 -8.35 7.08
CA ARG A 35 -3.19 -8.53 6.39
C ARG A 35 -2.04 -7.93 7.21
N ILE A 36 -2.26 -6.74 7.79
CA ILE A 36 -1.24 -6.11 8.61
C ILE A 36 -0.93 -6.95 9.84
N GLN A 37 -1.96 -7.52 10.47
CA GLN A 37 -1.75 -8.37 11.62
C GLN A 37 -0.88 -9.57 11.27
N GLY A 38 -1.16 -10.18 10.11
CA GLY A 38 -0.36 -11.32 9.66
C GLY A 38 1.07 -10.92 9.36
N LEU A 39 1.26 -9.77 8.73
CA LEU A 39 2.60 -9.29 8.42
C LEU A 39 3.38 -8.95 9.68
N GLN A 40 2.69 -8.44 10.70
CA GLN A 40 3.34 -8.05 11.94
C GLN A 40 3.97 -9.24 12.64
N THR A 41 3.35 -10.41 12.58
CA THR A 41 3.87 -11.58 13.27
C THR A 41 5.25 -12.00 12.75
N ALA A 42 5.54 -11.70 11.49
CA ALA A 42 6.82 -12.07 10.89
C ALA A 42 7.79 -10.89 10.82
N CYS A 43 7.40 -9.74 11.34
CA CYS A 43 8.19 -8.54 11.20
C CYS A 43 8.90 -8.22 12.52
N PRO A 44 10.21 -7.98 12.49
CA PRO A 44 10.97 -7.73 13.74
C PRO A 44 10.77 -6.33 14.30
N PHE A 45 10.11 -5.44 13.57
CA PHE A 45 9.83 -4.09 14.07
C PHE A 45 8.36 -3.81 13.91
N LYS A 46 7.88 -2.80 14.65
CA LYS A 46 6.47 -2.44 14.59
C LYS A 46 6.13 -1.83 13.26
N ILE A 47 5.01 -2.27 12.69
CA ILE A 47 4.49 -1.72 11.44
C ILE A 47 3.09 -1.19 11.70
N GLY A 48 2.64 -0.29 10.85
CA GLY A 48 1.31 0.26 11.00
C GLY A 48 0.80 0.86 9.71
N ARG A 49 -0.49 1.18 9.74
CA ARG A 49 -1.21 1.71 8.61
C ARG A 49 -0.79 3.14 8.32
N VAL A 50 -0.54 3.42 7.04
CA VAL A 50 -0.44 4.78 6.55
C VAL A 50 -1.75 5.16 5.87
N PHE A 51 -2.17 4.36 4.88
CA PHE A 51 -3.39 4.66 4.17
C PHE A 51 -3.88 3.44 3.40
N TYR A 52 -5.22 3.30 3.28
CA TYR A 52 -5.84 2.26 2.47
C TYR A 52 -6.61 2.94 1.34
N PHE A 53 -6.31 2.57 0.10
CA PHE A 53 -7.04 3.05 -1.06
C PHE A 53 -8.09 2.02 -1.42
N ALA A 54 -9.36 2.37 -1.22
CA ALA A 54 -10.47 1.49 -1.56
C ALA A 54 -10.69 1.52 -3.07
N CYS A 55 -10.67 0.35 -3.69
CA CYS A 55 -10.89 0.22 -5.13
C CYS A 55 -12.14 -0.61 -5.36
N PRO A 56 -12.98 -0.22 -6.34
CA PRO A 56 -14.26 -0.92 -6.51
C PRO A 56 -14.13 -2.36 -7.00
N THR A 57 -13.02 -2.69 -7.66
CA THR A 57 -12.81 -4.06 -8.13
C THR A 57 -11.40 -4.50 -7.85
N LYS A 58 -11.22 -5.83 -7.84
CA LYS A 58 -9.91 -6.42 -7.66
C LYS A 58 -8.97 -6.04 -8.80
N GLU A 59 -9.52 -5.93 -10.00
CA GLU A 59 -8.72 -5.58 -11.17
C GLU A 59 -8.15 -4.17 -11.05
N ILE A 60 -8.96 -3.24 -10.57
CA ILE A 60 -8.51 -1.87 -10.38
C ILE A 60 -7.42 -1.82 -9.31
N ALA A 61 -7.62 -2.55 -8.21
CA ALA A 61 -6.62 -2.59 -7.16
C ALA A 61 -5.30 -3.17 -7.68
N ARG A 62 -5.37 -4.24 -8.46
CA ARG A 62 -4.18 -4.86 -9.02
C ARG A 62 -3.46 -3.90 -9.96
N GLU A 63 -4.22 -3.20 -10.78
CA GLU A 63 -3.63 -2.25 -11.73
C GLU A 63 -2.97 -1.10 -11.00
N LEU A 64 -3.60 -0.59 -9.93
CA LEU A 64 -3.04 0.50 -9.16
C LEU A 64 -1.75 0.08 -8.48
N GLU A 65 -1.74 -1.09 -7.85
CA GLU A 65 -0.54 -1.60 -7.20
C GLU A 65 0.58 -1.79 -8.22
N ARG A 66 0.25 -2.41 -9.34
CA ARG A 66 1.26 -2.67 -10.36
C ARG A 66 1.83 -1.39 -10.93
N SER A 67 0.97 -0.41 -11.17
CA SER A 67 1.40 0.87 -11.70
C SER A 67 2.35 1.57 -10.73
N PHE A 68 1.99 1.57 -9.45
CA PHE A 68 2.85 2.15 -8.44
C PHE A 68 4.21 1.45 -8.41
N HIS A 69 4.21 0.13 -8.38
CA HIS A 69 5.44 -0.64 -8.34
C HIS A 69 6.32 -0.36 -9.56
N GLN A 70 5.71 -0.23 -10.73
CA GLN A 70 6.45 0.02 -11.95
C GLN A 70 7.07 1.41 -11.98
N VAL A 71 6.28 2.42 -11.60
CA VAL A 71 6.76 3.80 -11.63
C VAL A 71 7.82 4.05 -10.57
N GLN A 72 7.66 3.42 -9.40
CA GLN A 72 8.57 3.65 -8.28
C GLN A 72 9.65 2.58 -8.17
N LYS A 73 9.92 1.85 -9.24
CA LYS A 73 10.83 0.70 -9.17
C LYS A 73 12.23 1.08 -8.71
N GLU A 74 12.66 2.31 -8.96
CA GLU A 74 13.99 2.76 -8.55
C GLU A 74 14.10 2.90 -7.04
N HIS A 75 12.97 3.02 -6.35
CA HIS A 75 12.96 3.16 -4.88
C HIS A 75 12.68 1.82 -4.20
N ARG A 76 12.51 0.77 -4.97
CA ARG A 76 12.19 -0.54 -4.42
C ARG A 76 13.40 -1.11 -3.71
N LEU A 77 13.18 -1.56 -2.48
CA LEU A 77 14.23 -2.18 -1.68
C LEU A 77 14.20 -3.69 -1.85
N HIS A 78 13.05 -4.28 -1.54
CA HIS A 78 12.91 -5.72 -1.57
C HIS A 78 11.42 -6.06 -1.56
N GLY A 79 10.99 -6.95 -2.46
CA GLY A 79 9.59 -7.34 -2.53
C GLY A 79 8.71 -6.14 -2.76
N GLU A 80 7.79 -5.90 -1.84
CA GLU A 80 6.85 -4.78 -1.92
C GLU A 80 7.27 -3.59 -1.07
N TRP A 81 8.51 -3.59 -0.58
CA TRP A 81 9.02 -2.51 0.26
C TRP A 81 9.77 -1.48 -0.57
N PHE A 82 9.52 -0.21 -0.26
CA PHE A 82 10.09 0.91 -0.99
C PHE A 82 10.76 1.89 -0.04
N ASN A 83 11.87 2.44 -0.48
CA ASN A 83 12.60 3.45 0.27
C ASN A 83 11.95 4.81 0.03
N LEU A 84 10.79 4.99 0.67
CA LEU A 84 9.99 6.20 0.53
C LEU A 84 9.50 6.61 1.91
N ASP A 85 9.37 7.92 2.09
CA ASP A 85 8.71 8.48 3.24
C ASP A 85 7.21 8.18 3.16
N PRO A 86 6.53 7.89 4.29
CA PRO A 86 5.11 7.54 4.24
C PRO A 86 4.21 8.56 3.54
N MET A 87 4.42 9.86 3.79
CA MET A 87 3.59 10.87 3.16
C MET A 87 3.86 10.96 1.66
N THR A 88 5.12 10.83 1.27
CA THR A 88 5.50 10.83 -0.14
C THR A 88 4.84 9.63 -0.84
N ALA A 89 4.85 8.46 -0.18
CA ALA A 89 4.25 7.27 -0.77
C ALA A 89 2.75 7.46 -1.02
N VAL A 90 2.04 8.07 -0.06
CA VAL A 90 0.61 8.33 -0.23
C VAL A 90 0.37 9.29 -1.37
N TYR A 91 1.18 10.35 -1.45
CA TYR A 91 1.07 11.33 -2.52
C TYR A 91 1.27 10.67 -3.90
N LEU A 92 2.32 9.86 -4.01
CA LEU A 92 2.62 9.17 -5.27
C LEU A 92 1.50 8.17 -5.63
N MET A 93 0.91 7.54 -4.62
CA MET A 93 -0.22 6.64 -4.88
C MET A 93 -1.43 7.41 -5.39
N CYS A 94 -1.69 8.59 -4.82
CA CYS A 94 -2.78 9.44 -5.30
C CYS A 94 -2.57 9.83 -6.75
N LEU A 95 -1.33 10.17 -7.12
CA LEU A 95 -1.02 10.50 -8.50
C LEU A 95 -1.24 9.30 -9.44
N ALA A 96 -0.83 8.12 -8.99
CA ALA A 96 -1.00 6.91 -9.79
C ALA A 96 -2.49 6.61 -10.01
N TYR A 97 -3.29 6.74 -8.97
CA TYR A 97 -4.72 6.50 -9.08
C TYR A 97 -5.38 7.53 -10.01
N ARG A 98 -5.01 8.78 -9.85
CA ARG A 98 -5.55 9.85 -10.68
C ARG A 98 -5.23 9.63 -12.14
N ALA A 99 -3.98 9.28 -12.45
CA ALA A 99 -3.59 9.01 -13.83
C ALA A 99 -4.40 7.85 -14.41
N MET A 100 -4.69 6.84 -13.59
CA MET A 100 -5.42 5.68 -14.05
C MET A 100 -6.87 6.00 -14.37
N VAL A 101 -7.54 6.80 -13.52
CA VAL A 101 -8.96 7.09 -13.74
C VAL A 101 -9.18 8.18 -14.75
N GLU A 102 -8.16 8.99 -15.05
CA GLU A 102 -8.28 10.05 -16.06
C GLU A 102 -7.79 9.62 -17.43
N ALA A 103 -7.28 8.40 -17.52
CA ALA A 103 -6.73 7.89 -18.77
C ALA A 103 -7.83 7.59 -19.79
#